data_980aee067bd0aa273ee5765c2b3b2230
#
_entry.id   980aee067bd0aa273ee5765c2b3b2230
#
_cell.length_a   1.000
_cell.length_b   1.000
_cell.length_c   1.000
_cell.angle_alpha   90.00
_cell.angle_beta   90.00
_cell.angle_gamma   90.00
#
_symmetry.space_group_name_H-M   'P 1'
#
loop_
_entity.id
_entity.type
_entity.pdbx_description
1 polymer ?
#
loop_
_entity_poly.entity_id
_entity_poly.type
_entity_poly.pdbx_seq_one_letter_code
_entity_poly.pdbx_strand_id
1 'polypeptide(L)'
;MRYVLFNWLSTDDVAIWESWSAEEQGADIQLHIEWFARHRDHIVGGEELDEPRTVKSLRPGRQGEGLVVTDGPFVETKEILDGFVILKAEDIDQAVAIAANWPSLLTMPNATVQVQPGYVRDAT
;
A
#
# COMPACT_ATOMS: atom_id res chain seq x y z
N MET A 1 0.08 19.53 3.86
CA MET A 1 0.79 18.76 2.81
C MET A 1 0.26 17.34 2.75
N ARG A 2 0.39 16.74 1.62
CA ARG A 2 -0.04 15.34 1.41
C ARG A 2 1.15 14.42 1.41
N TYR A 3 0.92 13.24 1.96
CA TYR A 3 1.88 12.14 2.03
C TYR A 3 1.18 10.87 1.60
N VAL A 4 1.93 9.95 1.00
CA VAL A 4 1.39 8.65 0.62
C VAL A 4 2.04 7.60 1.50
N LEU A 5 1.22 6.84 2.19
CA LEU A 5 1.63 5.66 2.94
C LEU A 5 1.50 4.47 1.99
N PHE A 6 2.60 3.78 1.74
CA PHE A 6 2.60 2.53 0.97
C PHE A 6 2.77 1.36 1.91
N ASN A 7 1.87 0.40 1.85
CA ASN A 7 1.95 -0.83 2.62
C ASN A 7 2.48 -1.95 1.72
N TRP A 8 3.69 -2.41 2.02
CA TRP A 8 4.34 -3.50 1.31
C TRP A 8 4.33 -4.75 2.17
N LEU A 9 3.91 -5.86 1.59
CA LEU A 9 3.98 -7.20 2.20
C LEU A 9 4.93 -8.06 1.39
N SER A 10 5.48 -9.09 2.02
CA SER A 10 6.18 -10.14 1.28
C SER A 10 5.22 -11.26 0.89
N THR A 11 5.62 -12.10 -0.05
CA THR A 11 4.86 -13.31 -0.38
C THR A 11 4.73 -14.23 0.84
N ASP A 12 5.73 -14.24 1.73
CA ASP A 12 5.70 -15.01 2.96
C ASP A 12 4.64 -14.46 3.93
N ASP A 13 4.50 -13.14 4.04
CA ASP A 13 3.45 -12.52 4.86
C ASP A 13 2.05 -12.90 4.37
N VAL A 14 1.85 -12.90 3.06
CA VAL A 14 0.57 -13.30 2.46
C VAL A 14 0.26 -14.75 2.81
N ALA A 15 1.26 -15.64 2.72
CA ALA A 15 1.10 -17.04 3.10
C ALA A 15 0.76 -17.20 4.59
N ILE A 16 1.36 -16.40 5.46
CA ILE A 16 1.04 -16.38 6.88
C ILE A 16 -0.43 -15.99 7.08
N TRP A 17 -0.85 -14.91 6.47
CA TRP A 17 -2.24 -14.43 6.59
C TRP A 17 -3.24 -15.46 6.07
N GLU A 18 -2.95 -16.09 4.94
CA GLU A 18 -3.78 -17.15 4.37
C GLU A 18 -3.86 -18.40 5.27
N SER A 19 -2.82 -18.64 6.09
CA SER A 19 -2.81 -19.75 7.03
C SER A 19 -3.67 -19.53 8.28
N TRP A 20 -4.07 -18.29 8.53
CA TRP A 20 -4.85 -17.94 9.71
C TRP A 20 -6.30 -18.41 9.59
N SER A 21 -6.91 -18.68 10.73
CA SER A 21 -8.34 -18.94 10.80
C SER A 21 -9.16 -17.72 10.39
N ALA A 22 -10.43 -17.92 10.07
CA ALA A 22 -11.33 -16.80 9.78
C ALA A 22 -11.43 -15.84 10.96
N GLU A 23 -11.36 -16.34 12.18
CA GLU A 23 -11.37 -15.51 13.39
C GLU A 23 -10.12 -14.65 13.49
N GLU A 24 -8.95 -15.23 13.24
CA GLU A 24 -7.67 -14.52 13.26
C GLU A 24 -7.61 -13.45 12.13
N GLN A 25 -8.06 -13.80 10.95
CA GLN A 25 -8.14 -12.85 9.83
C GLN A 25 -9.10 -11.70 10.15
N GLY A 26 -10.24 -12.00 10.76
CA GLY A 26 -11.21 -10.99 11.19
C GLY A 26 -10.64 -10.04 12.24
N ALA A 27 -9.83 -10.55 13.16
CA ALA A 27 -9.17 -9.73 14.17
C ALA A 27 -8.16 -8.76 13.52
N ASP A 28 -7.41 -9.22 12.53
CA ASP A 28 -6.47 -8.37 11.79
C ASP A 28 -7.21 -7.28 11.00
N ILE A 29 -8.28 -7.64 10.33
CA ILE A 29 -9.12 -6.68 9.60
C ILE A 29 -9.67 -5.62 10.57
N GLN A 30 -10.09 -6.03 11.76
CA GLN A 30 -10.59 -5.11 12.78
C GLN A 30 -9.53 -4.10 13.23
N LEU A 31 -8.27 -4.52 13.36
CA LEU A 31 -7.18 -3.61 13.67
C LEU A 31 -7.03 -2.53 12.60
N HIS A 32 -7.18 -2.89 11.33
CA HIS A 32 -7.13 -1.93 10.22
C HIS A 32 -8.30 -0.96 10.28
N ILE A 33 -9.52 -1.46 10.54
CA ILE A 33 -10.70 -0.61 10.68
C ILE A 33 -10.51 0.40 11.81
N GLU A 34 -9.95 -0.03 12.94
CA GLU A 34 -9.68 0.85 14.08
C GLU A 34 -8.62 1.90 13.76
N TRP A 35 -7.58 1.52 12.99
CA TRP A 35 -6.57 2.49 12.55
C TRP A 35 -7.18 3.58 11.69
N PHE A 36 -8.02 3.22 10.70
CA PHE A 36 -8.72 4.19 9.86
C PHE A 36 -9.64 5.10 10.67
N ALA A 37 -10.36 4.56 11.63
CA ALA A 37 -11.23 5.35 12.51
C ALA A 37 -10.43 6.33 13.35
N ARG A 38 -9.29 5.90 13.90
CA ARG A 38 -8.42 6.73 14.73
C ARG A 38 -7.83 7.91 13.97
N HIS A 39 -7.47 7.69 12.72
CA HIS A 39 -6.77 8.69 11.90
C HIS A 39 -7.67 9.35 10.84
N ARG A 40 -8.97 9.21 10.98
CA ARG A 40 -9.95 9.69 10.00
C ARG A 40 -9.69 11.11 9.52
N ASP A 41 -9.36 12.02 10.42
CA ASP A 41 -9.18 13.44 10.10
C ASP A 41 -7.96 13.71 9.23
N HIS A 42 -7.05 12.75 9.15
CA HIS A 42 -5.83 12.85 8.34
C HIS A 42 -5.92 12.09 7.02
N ILE A 43 -6.94 11.25 6.83
CA ILE A 43 -7.05 10.40 5.65
C ILE A 43 -7.83 11.13 4.55
N VAL A 44 -7.21 11.26 3.38
CA VAL A 44 -7.79 11.90 2.21
C VAL A 44 -8.28 10.87 1.20
N GLY A 45 -7.67 9.72 1.13
CA GLY A 45 -8.01 8.65 0.20
C GLY A 45 -7.08 7.46 0.32
N GLY A 46 -7.24 6.53 -0.56
CA GLY A 46 -6.43 5.32 -0.62
C GLY A 46 -7.19 4.15 -1.19
N GLU A 47 -6.50 3.06 -1.41
CA GLU A 47 -7.09 1.82 -1.91
C GLU A 47 -6.36 0.61 -1.34
N GLU A 48 -7.12 -0.42 -0.99
CA GLU A 48 -6.61 -1.76 -0.83
C GLU A 48 -6.48 -2.37 -2.22
N LEU A 49 -5.34 -2.96 -2.52
CA LEU A 49 -5.08 -3.50 -3.86
C LEU A 49 -5.35 -5.00 -3.89
N ASP A 50 -5.82 -5.47 -5.05
CA ASP A 50 -6.06 -6.88 -5.31
C ASP A 50 -4.72 -7.61 -5.54
N GLU A 51 -4.78 -8.92 -5.71
CA GLU A 51 -3.60 -9.76 -5.91
C GLU A 51 -2.75 -9.31 -7.11
N PRO A 52 -1.41 -9.46 -7.05
CA PRO A 52 -0.53 -9.06 -8.16
C PRO A 52 -0.87 -9.68 -9.51
N ARG A 53 -1.42 -10.89 -9.52
CA ARG A 53 -1.82 -11.56 -10.77
C ARG A 53 -2.92 -10.82 -11.54
N THR A 54 -3.66 -9.92 -10.89
CA THR A 54 -4.71 -9.13 -11.52
C THR A 54 -4.18 -7.90 -12.24
N VAL A 55 -2.90 -7.59 -12.07
CA VAL A 55 -2.26 -6.40 -12.63
C VAL A 55 -2.19 -6.52 -14.16
N LYS A 56 -2.42 -5.40 -14.83
CA LYS A 56 -2.11 -5.22 -16.25
C LYS A 56 -0.92 -4.28 -16.34
N SER A 57 0.13 -4.71 -17.02
CA SER A 57 1.33 -3.89 -17.20
C SER A 57 1.37 -3.38 -18.63
N LEU A 58 1.61 -2.08 -18.78
CA LEU A 58 1.63 -1.39 -20.05
C LEU A 58 3.02 -0.79 -20.27
N ARG A 59 3.57 -1.00 -21.47
CA ARG A 59 4.85 -0.41 -21.87
C ARG A 59 4.80 0.05 -23.30
N PRO A 60 5.57 1.08 -23.66
CA PRO A 60 5.71 1.40 -25.07
C PRO A 60 6.40 0.24 -25.79
N GLY A 61 5.92 -0.11 -26.97
CA GLY A 61 6.56 -1.08 -27.83
C GLY A 61 7.85 -0.53 -28.39
N ARG A 62 8.56 -1.37 -29.16
CA ARG A 62 9.73 -0.94 -29.89
C ARG A 62 9.32 0.07 -30.95
N GLN A 63 10.30 0.79 -31.49
CA GLN A 63 10.07 1.83 -32.50
C GLN A 63 9.17 1.29 -33.63
N GLY A 64 8.05 1.99 -33.85
CA GLY A 64 7.06 1.60 -34.84
C GLY A 64 6.01 0.60 -34.36
N GLU A 65 6.17 0.03 -33.18
CA GLU A 65 5.20 -0.84 -32.55
C GLU A 65 4.34 -0.05 -31.58
N GLY A 66 3.08 -0.40 -31.42
CA GLY A 66 2.19 0.26 -30.49
C GLY A 66 2.48 -0.11 -29.05
N LEU A 67 1.51 0.20 -28.20
CA LEU A 67 1.56 -0.13 -26.78
C LEU A 67 1.56 -1.64 -26.56
N VAL A 68 2.42 -2.10 -25.66
CA VAL A 68 2.45 -3.50 -25.22
C VAL A 68 1.74 -3.61 -23.88
N VAL A 69 0.72 -4.48 -23.84
CA VAL A 69 -0.03 -4.79 -22.62
C VAL A 69 0.21 -6.24 -22.25
N THR A 70 0.66 -6.48 -21.04
CA THR A 70 0.89 -7.83 -20.52
C THR A 70 0.08 -8.06 -19.26
N ASP A 71 -0.27 -9.32 -19.03
CA ASP A 71 -0.92 -9.73 -17.80
C ASP A 71 0.12 -9.91 -16.69
N GLY A 72 -0.24 -9.49 -15.49
CA GLY A 72 0.62 -9.62 -14.32
C GLY A 72 1.62 -8.48 -14.16
N PRO A 73 2.36 -8.49 -13.04
CA PRO A 73 3.36 -7.45 -12.75
C PRO A 73 4.51 -7.49 -13.75
N PHE A 74 5.11 -6.32 -13.96
CA PHE A 74 6.24 -6.16 -14.88
C PHE A 74 7.45 -6.99 -14.46
N VAL A 75 7.72 -7.05 -13.18
CA VAL A 75 8.79 -7.83 -12.59
C VAL A 75 8.21 -8.67 -11.47
N GLU A 76 8.50 -9.96 -11.45
CA GLU A 76 8.17 -10.80 -10.31
C GLU A 76 9.07 -10.41 -9.14
N THR A 77 8.45 -10.02 -8.04
CA THR A 77 9.16 -9.71 -6.81
C THR A 77 8.50 -10.44 -5.66
N LYS A 78 9.27 -10.62 -4.58
CA LYS A 78 8.73 -11.17 -3.33
C LYS A 78 7.98 -10.10 -2.53
N GLU A 79 8.10 -8.84 -2.92
CA GLU A 79 7.43 -7.73 -2.28
C GLU A 79 6.19 -7.34 -3.07
N ILE A 80 5.10 -7.17 -2.35
CA ILE A 80 3.77 -6.90 -2.91
C ILE A 80 3.28 -5.58 -2.35
N LEU A 81 2.92 -4.66 -3.23
CA LEU A 81 2.21 -3.47 -2.81
C LEU A 81 0.77 -3.85 -2.49
N ASP A 82 0.45 -3.92 -1.20
CA ASP A 82 -0.86 -4.35 -0.72
C ASP A 82 -1.89 -3.23 -0.72
N GLY A 83 -1.44 -2.00 -0.59
CA GLY A 83 -2.31 -0.85 -0.60
C GLY A 83 -1.59 0.45 -0.35
N PHE A 84 -2.30 1.54 -0.46
CA PHE A 84 -1.79 2.86 -0.14
C PHE A 84 -2.87 3.71 0.52
N VAL A 85 -2.42 4.67 1.31
CA VAL A 85 -3.29 5.65 1.96
C VAL A 85 -2.71 7.04 1.71
N ILE A 86 -3.57 7.96 1.30
CA ILE A 86 -3.17 9.35 1.14
C ILE A 86 -3.52 10.09 2.44
N LEU A 87 -2.48 10.67 3.04
CA LEU A 87 -2.58 11.39 4.30
C LEU A 87 -2.39 12.89 4.09
N LYS A 88 -3.10 13.70 4.86
CA LYS A 88 -2.73 15.10 5.04
C LYS A 88 -2.10 15.25 6.42
N ALA A 89 -0.99 15.94 6.48
CA ALA A 89 -0.25 16.17 7.71
C ALA A 89 0.52 17.49 7.62
N GLU A 90 0.92 18.01 8.77
CA GLU A 90 1.66 19.27 8.83
C GLU A 90 3.08 19.11 8.26
N ASP A 91 3.70 17.98 8.55
CA ASP A 91 5.07 17.66 8.15
C ASP A 91 5.27 16.15 8.06
N ILE A 92 6.44 15.73 7.61
CA ILE A 92 6.78 14.31 7.49
C ILE A 92 6.79 13.60 8.85
N ASP A 93 7.18 14.28 9.91
CA ASP A 93 7.23 13.68 11.24
C ASP A 93 5.82 13.32 11.73
N GLN A 94 4.85 14.17 11.48
CA GLN A 94 3.46 13.87 11.81
C GLN A 94 2.95 12.69 10.95
N ALA A 95 3.25 12.69 9.66
CA ALA A 95 2.85 11.59 8.77
C ALA A 95 3.45 10.26 9.23
N VAL A 96 4.72 10.24 9.62
CA VAL A 96 5.38 9.06 10.17
C VAL A 96 4.74 8.62 11.48
N ALA A 97 4.40 9.54 12.35
CA ALA A 97 3.72 9.22 13.62
C ALA A 97 2.36 8.55 13.38
N ILE A 98 1.62 9.01 12.38
CA ILE A 98 0.35 8.39 11.97
C ILE A 98 0.59 6.98 11.42
N ALA A 99 1.60 6.81 10.59
CA ALA A 99 1.92 5.54 9.95
C ALA A 99 2.52 4.51 10.91
N ALA A 100 3.15 4.96 12.00
CA ALA A 100 3.93 4.11 12.88
C ALA A 100 3.13 2.99 13.55
N ASN A 101 1.83 3.14 13.70
CA ASN A 101 0.95 2.12 14.26
C ASN A 101 0.07 1.44 13.19
N TRP A 102 0.50 1.47 11.94
CA TRP A 102 -0.15 0.68 10.89
C TRP A 102 -0.13 -0.81 11.28
N PRO A 103 -1.30 -1.48 11.28
CA PRO A 103 -1.42 -2.82 11.87
C PRO A 103 -0.48 -3.88 11.29
N SER A 104 -0.18 -3.85 9.99
CA SER A 104 0.71 -4.83 9.39
C SER A 104 2.12 -4.81 9.99
N LEU A 105 2.56 -3.67 10.52
CA LEU A 105 3.85 -3.57 11.22
C LEU A 105 3.87 -4.37 12.52
N LEU A 106 2.69 -4.65 13.08
CA LEU A 106 2.56 -5.43 14.32
C LEU A 106 2.32 -6.92 14.05
N THR A 107 1.69 -7.26 12.94
CA THR A 107 1.17 -8.60 12.69
C THR A 107 1.96 -9.36 11.62
N MET A 108 2.70 -8.67 10.75
CA MET A 108 3.42 -9.27 9.63
C MET A 108 4.91 -9.05 9.78
N PRO A 109 5.72 -10.12 9.86
CA PRO A 109 7.15 -9.98 10.19
C PRO A 109 7.98 -9.29 9.11
N ASN A 110 7.53 -9.31 7.86
CA ASN A 110 8.27 -8.73 6.74
C ASN A 110 7.59 -7.50 6.14
N ALA A 111 6.55 -6.98 6.79
CA ALA A 111 5.86 -5.78 6.31
C ALA A 111 6.76 -4.56 6.34
N THR A 112 6.66 -3.75 5.31
CA THR A 112 7.34 -2.45 5.25
C THR A 112 6.31 -1.39 4.91
N VAL A 113 6.36 -0.30 5.66
CA VAL A 113 5.55 0.88 5.37
C VAL A 113 6.48 2.01 4.97
N GLN A 114 6.19 2.62 3.84
CA GLN A 114 6.91 3.80 3.37
C GLN A 114 5.99 5.00 3.41
N VAL A 115 6.52 6.13 3.81
CA VAL A 115 5.80 7.40 3.80
C VAL A 115 6.54 8.34 2.86
N GLN A 116 5.89 8.74 1.78
CA GLN A 116 6.49 9.56 0.75
C GLN A 116 5.74 10.87 0.61
N PRO A 117 6.43 12.02 0.66
CA PRO A 117 5.78 13.29 0.41
C PRO A 117 5.22 13.38 -1.00
N GLY A 118 4.02 13.94 -1.13
CA GLY A 118 3.50 14.34 -2.42
C GLY A 118 4.28 15.53 -2.93
N TYR A 119 4.53 15.56 -4.24
CA TYR A 119 5.19 16.70 -4.85
C TYR A 119 4.14 17.75 -5.25
N VAL A 120 4.33 18.96 -4.77
CA VAL A 120 3.47 20.07 -5.14
C VAL A 120 4.16 20.87 -6.25
N ARG A 121 3.55 20.86 -7.43
CA ARG A 121 4.04 21.68 -8.53
C ARG A 121 3.50 23.10 -8.38
N ASP A 122 4.39 24.05 -8.59
CA ASP A 122 3.98 25.44 -8.71
C ASP A 122 3.23 25.58 -10.03
N ALA A 123 1.99 26.07 -9.97
CA ALA A 123 1.10 26.21 -11.13
C ALA A 123 1.31 27.49 -11.93
N THR A 124 2.30 28.30 -11.57
CA THR A 124 2.56 29.56 -12.27
C THR A 124 3.34 29.40 -13.57
#